data_f06039a34e0fa54769773c68247e6b1d
#
_entry.id   f06039a34e0fa54769773c68247e6b1d
#
_cell.length_a   1.000
_cell.length_b   1.000
_cell.length_c   1.000
_cell.angle_alpha   90.00
_cell.angle_beta   90.00
_cell.angle_gamma   90.00
#
_symmetry.space_group_name_H-M   'P 1'
#
loop_
_entity.id
_entity.type
_entity.pdbx_description
1 polymer ?
#
loop_
_entity_poly.entity_id
_entity_poly.type
_entity_poly.pdbx_seq_one_letter_code
_entity_poly.pdbx_strand_id
1 'polypeptide(L)'
;GNRVIVSAGDSVFNFYDDDGDLKADRKEVMFTGIKGFQHDHGIHSFQFGPDGRLYFNFGNAGKELHNPDGSIVVDVAGNEVQSVLKPYQEGMAFRCELDGSKVDTLGWNFRNNWELCVDSFGTIWQSDNDDDGNKGVRINYVMEYGNYGYKDEITGAGWQTPRTNMEEEIPLRHWHLNDPGVVPNLLQTGGGSPTGILIYEGD
;
A
#
# COMPACT_ATOMS: atom_id res chain seq x y z
N GLY A 1 7.55 9.29 21.60
CA GLY A 1 8.86 9.71 21.17
C GLY A 1 8.82 11.16 20.68
N ASN A 2 9.93 11.70 20.30
CA ASN A 2 10.11 13.07 19.83
C ASN A 2 10.06 13.20 18.30
N ARG A 3 9.44 12.24 17.59
CA ARG A 3 9.39 12.22 16.13
C ARG A 3 7.97 11.99 15.62
N VAL A 4 7.60 12.73 14.58
CA VAL A 4 6.36 12.55 13.80
C VAL A 4 6.71 12.22 12.36
N ILE A 5 6.07 11.21 11.79
CA ILE A 5 6.21 10.81 10.40
C ILE A 5 5.02 11.38 9.62
N VAL A 6 5.29 12.08 8.54
CA VAL A 6 4.27 12.79 7.74
C VAL A 6 4.49 12.52 6.26
N SER A 7 3.45 12.09 5.56
CA SER A 7 3.43 12.11 4.09
C SER A 7 2.93 13.46 3.59
N ALA A 8 3.63 14.07 2.66
CA ALA A 8 3.22 15.33 2.05
C ALA A 8 3.76 15.44 0.62
N GLY A 9 2.86 15.58 -0.34
CA GLY A 9 3.23 15.64 -1.75
C GLY A 9 3.81 14.30 -2.23
N ASP A 10 5.03 14.35 -2.75
CA ASP A 10 5.76 13.19 -3.26
C ASP A 10 6.75 12.58 -2.24
N SER A 11 6.64 12.97 -0.98
CA SER A 11 7.68 12.66 0.02
C SER A 11 7.11 12.26 1.37
N VAL A 12 7.89 11.51 2.12
CA VAL A 12 7.70 11.21 3.53
C VAL A 12 8.78 11.91 4.34
N PHE A 13 8.37 12.58 5.38
CA PHE A 13 9.24 13.37 6.25
C PHE A 13 9.21 12.88 7.69
N ASN A 14 10.36 12.93 8.34
CA ASN A 14 10.49 12.87 9.78
C ASN A 14 10.61 14.31 10.31
N PHE A 15 9.74 14.67 11.22
CA PHE A 15 9.83 15.91 11.99
C PHE A 15 10.24 15.56 13.41
N TYR A 16 11.23 16.23 13.96
CA TYR A 16 11.77 15.99 15.28
C TYR A 16 11.58 17.21 16.17
N ASP A 17 11.15 16.94 17.39
CA ASP A 17 11.06 17.89 18.50
C ASP A 17 12.18 17.50 19.47
N ASP A 18 13.31 18.21 19.40
CA ASP A 18 14.53 17.85 20.14
C ASP A 18 14.56 18.47 21.53
N ASP A 19 13.80 19.56 21.77
CA ASP A 19 13.74 20.24 23.08
C ASP A 19 12.44 20.00 23.85
N GLY A 20 11.42 19.37 23.24
CA GLY A 20 10.17 18.98 23.89
C GLY A 20 9.12 20.10 23.98
N ASP A 21 9.24 21.16 23.18
CA ASP A 21 8.30 22.29 23.15
C ASP A 21 7.06 22.05 22.28
N LEU A 22 6.92 20.86 21.68
CA LEU A 22 5.88 20.42 20.76
C LEU A 22 5.90 21.13 19.40
N LYS A 23 7.05 21.67 19.02
CA LYS A 23 7.32 22.15 17.67
C LYS A 23 8.50 21.39 17.06
N ALA A 24 8.51 21.31 15.74
CA ALA A 24 9.59 20.62 15.07
C ALA A 24 10.82 21.53 14.94
N ASP A 25 11.95 21.10 15.48
CA ASP A 25 13.25 21.76 15.37
C ASP A 25 13.94 21.43 14.05
N ARG A 26 13.70 20.26 13.52
CA ARG A 26 14.30 19.78 12.27
C ARG A 26 13.39 18.87 11.50
N LYS A 27 13.59 18.85 10.19
CA LYS A 27 12.87 18.03 9.22
C LYS A 27 13.87 17.25 8.39
N GLU A 28 13.65 15.97 8.22
CA GLU A 28 14.44 15.09 7.39
C GLU A 28 13.55 14.36 6.38
N VAL A 29 14.04 14.13 5.16
CA VAL A 29 13.36 13.29 4.18
C VAL A 29 13.61 11.83 4.56
N MET A 30 12.57 11.02 4.62
CA MET A 30 12.64 9.58 4.80
C MET A 30 12.56 8.86 3.44
N PHE A 31 11.55 9.23 2.65
CA PHE A 31 11.34 8.76 1.29
C PHE A 31 10.90 9.89 0.39
N THR A 32 11.13 9.73 -0.91
CA THR A 32 10.68 10.66 -1.95
C THR A 32 10.28 9.89 -3.22
N GLY A 33 9.97 10.61 -4.30
CA GLY A 33 9.68 10.02 -5.61
C GLY A 33 8.30 9.38 -5.75
N ILE A 34 7.44 9.50 -4.72
CA ILE A 34 6.07 8.98 -4.75
C ILE A 34 5.27 9.87 -5.68
N LYS A 35 5.07 9.41 -6.91
CA LYS A 35 4.41 10.18 -7.97
C LYS A 35 2.92 9.89 -8.01
N GLY A 36 2.16 10.79 -8.64
CA GLY A 36 0.77 10.58 -8.98
C GLY A 36 0.07 11.88 -9.32
N PHE A 37 -0.82 11.83 -10.32
CA PHE A 37 -1.74 12.94 -10.62
C PHE A 37 -2.82 13.09 -9.55
N GLN A 38 -3.13 11.99 -8.86
CA GLN A 38 -4.11 11.94 -7.80
C GLN A 38 -3.36 11.81 -6.48
N HIS A 39 -3.23 12.93 -5.77
CA HIS A 39 -2.60 12.96 -4.45
C HIS A 39 -3.32 12.12 -3.39
N ASP A 40 -4.59 11.80 -3.63
CA ASP A 40 -5.44 10.91 -2.85
C ASP A 40 -5.20 9.42 -3.14
N HIS A 41 -4.27 9.07 -4.02
CA HIS A 41 -3.79 7.71 -4.29
C HIS A 41 -2.29 7.56 -4.01
N GLY A 42 -1.72 8.44 -3.19
CA GLY A 42 -0.36 8.37 -2.69
C GLY A 42 -0.22 7.53 -1.41
N ILE A 43 0.66 7.95 -0.50
CA ILE A 43 0.79 7.33 0.83
C ILE A 43 -0.36 7.77 1.73
N HIS A 44 -1.02 6.80 2.36
CA HIS A 44 -2.22 7.03 3.16
C HIS A 44 -2.05 6.76 4.64
N SER A 45 -1.32 5.72 5.03
CA SER A 45 -1.22 5.35 6.43
C SER A 45 0.17 4.92 6.85
N PHE A 46 0.44 5.12 8.13
CA PHE A 46 1.61 4.60 8.83
C PHE A 46 1.15 3.90 10.11
N GLN A 47 1.66 2.71 10.35
CA GLN A 47 1.37 1.90 11.52
C GLN A 47 2.66 1.34 12.09
N PHE A 48 2.80 1.33 13.42
CA PHE A 48 3.87 0.58 14.08
C PHE A 48 3.40 -0.85 14.35
N GLY A 49 4.16 -1.81 13.87
CA GLY A 49 3.87 -3.22 14.11
C GLY A 49 4.40 -3.75 15.47
N PRO A 50 3.97 -4.94 15.89
CA PRO A 50 4.44 -5.56 17.12
C PRO A 50 5.93 -5.95 17.08
N ASP A 51 6.51 -6.03 15.89
CA ASP A 51 7.94 -6.26 15.63
C ASP A 51 8.80 -4.99 15.74
N GLY A 52 8.18 -3.85 16.06
CA GLY A 52 8.84 -2.55 16.18
C GLY A 52 9.16 -1.86 14.86
N ARG A 53 8.68 -2.39 13.74
CA ARG A 53 8.85 -1.82 12.40
C ARG A 53 7.73 -0.87 12.03
N LEU A 54 7.99 -0.08 11.00
CA LEU A 54 7.01 0.80 10.37
C LEU A 54 6.35 0.08 9.20
N TYR A 55 5.03 0.08 9.18
CA TYR A 55 4.20 -0.42 8.09
C TYR A 55 3.51 0.75 7.42
N PHE A 56 3.46 0.74 6.09
CA PHE A 56 2.82 1.80 5.31
C PHE A 56 2.39 1.28 3.94
N ASN A 57 1.65 2.09 3.21
CA ASN A 57 1.20 1.76 1.87
C ASN A 57 1.13 3.00 0.98
N PHE A 58 1.02 2.77 -0.30
CA PHE A 58 0.54 3.78 -1.25
C PHE A 58 -0.46 3.17 -2.24
N GLY A 59 -1.37 4.00 -2.74
CA GLY A 59 -2.29 3.64 -3.82
C GLY A 59 -1.61 3.64 -5.18
N ASN A 60 -2.37 3.30 -6.21
CA ASN A 60 -1.85 3.11 -7.58
C ASN A 60 -1.27 4.36 -8.27
N ALA A 61 -1.40 5.54 -7.67
CA ALA A 61 -0.68 6.72 -8.12
C ALA A 61 0.74 6.83 -7.51
N GLY A 62 1.08 6.03 -6.50
CA GLY A 62 2.38 6.04 -5.83
C GLY A 62 3.54 5.72 -6.77
N LYS A 63 3.41 4.69 -7.56
CA LYS A 63 4.32 4.28 -8.65
C LYS A 63 5.71 3.87 -8.25
N GLU A 64 6.41 4.64 -7.46
CA GLU A 64 7.83 4.49 -7.13
C GLU A 64 8.10 4.89 -5.68
N LEU A 65 9.17 4.36 -5.10
CA LEU A 65 9.69 4.79 -3.81
C LEU A 65 11.19 5.05 -3.93
N HIS A 66 11.64 6.23 -3.52
CA HIS A 66 13.04 6.64 -3.61
C HIS A 66 13.62 6.93 -2.23
N ASN A 67 14.91 6.69 -2.11
CA ASN A 67 15.72 7.13 -0.99
C ASN A 67 15.84 8.66 -0.96
N PRO A 68 16.30 9.26 0.16
CA PRO A 68 16.50 10.71 0.25
C PRO A 68 17.46 11.30 -0.78
N ASP A 69 18.40 10.50 -1.30
CA ASP A 69 19.36 10.90 -2.34
C ASP A 69 18.79 10.83 -3.77
N GLY A 70 17.53 10.41 -3.91
CA GLY A 70 16.82 10.28 -5.18
C GLY A 70 17.05 8.95 -5.89
N SER A 71 17.87 8.04 -5.36
CA SER A 71 18.00 6.69 -5.89
C SER A 71 16.73 5.88 -5.61
N ILE A 72 16.37 4.97 -6.53
CA ILE A 72 15.21 4.11 -6.30
C ILE A 72 15.49 3.16 -5.12
N VAL A 73 14.47 2.91 -4.30
CA VAL A 73 14.57 1.93 -3.22
C VAL A 73 14.67 0.54 -3.82
N VAL A 74 15.66 -0.22 -3.36
CA VAL A 74 15.76 -1.66 -3.61
C VAL A 74 15.33 -2.37 -2.33
N ASP A 75 14.31 -3.20 -2.40
CA ASP A 75 13.77 -3.89 -1.25
C ASP A 75 14.63 -5.08 -0.80
N VAL A 76 14.26 -5.72 0.30
CA VAL A 76 15.01 -6.85 0.87
C VAL A 76 15.02 -8.08 -0.04
N ALA A 77 14.11 -8.18 -1.01
CA ALA A 77 14.10 -9.23 -2.02
C ALA A 77 15.02 -8.91 -3.21
N GLY A 78 15.61 -7.71 -3.25
CA GLY A 78 16.51 -7.25 -4.31
C GLY A 78 15.80 -6.64 -5.51
N ASN A 79 14.54 -6.27 -5.39
CA ASN A 79 13.76 -5.65 -6.45
C ASN A 79 13.67 -4.14 -6.27
N GLU A 80 13.69 -3.40 -7.37
CA GLU A 80 13.37 -1.97 -7.36
C GLU A 80 11.88 -1.76 -7.04
N VAL A 81 11.58 -0.88 -6.09
CA VAL A 81 10.21 -0.54 -5.71
C VAL A 81 9.62 0.42 -6.73
N GLN A 82 9.10 -0.13 -7.81
CA GLN A 82 8.47 0.62 -8.89
C GLN A 82 7.38 -0.19 -9.61
N SER A 83 6.35 0.50 -10.07
CA SER A 83 5.21 -0.08 -10.79
C SER A 83 5.53 -0.26 -12.28
N VAL A 84 6.27 -1.31 -12.61
CA VAL A 84 6.72 -1.62 -13.99
C VAL A 84 6.39 -3.04 -14.44
N LEU A 85 5.39 -3.67 -13.81
CA LEU A 85 4.89 -5.04 -14.08
C LEU A 85 5.78 -6.20 -13.58
N LYS A 86 7.03 -5.97 -13.18
CA LYS A 86 7.93 -7.06 -12.79
C LYS A 86 8.88 -6.63 -11.67
N PRO A 87 8.70 -7.11 -10.46
CA PRO A 87 7.55 -7.91 -10.01
C PRO A 87 6.34 -7.06 -9.63
N TYR A 88 6.53 -5.75 -9.38
CA TYR A 88 5.54 -4.90 -8.74
C TYR A 88 4.74 -4.07 -9.73
N GLN A 89 3.49 -3.80 -9.38
CA GLN A 89 2.60 -2.91 -10.11
C GLN A 89 1.55 -2.31 -9.18
N GLU A 90 1.07 -1.13 -9.56
CA GLU A 90 -0.06 -0.42 -8.95
C GLU A 90 0.18 -0.09 -7.47
N GLY A 91 -0.84 -0.12 -6.64
CA GLY A 91 -0.71 0.14 -5.20
C GLY A 91 0.08 -0.96 -4.47
N MET A 92 0.82 -0.58 -3.45
CA MET A 92 1.70 -1.49 -2.71
C MET A 92 1.60 -1.30 -1.21
N ALA A 93 1.91 -2.34 -0.46
CA ALA A 93 2.03 -2.32 0.99
C ALA A 93 3.47 -2.70 1.39
N PHE A 94 3.99 -2.03 2.41
CA PHE A 94 5.40 -2.10 2.81
C PHE A 94 5.58 -2.26 4.30
N ARG A 95 6.75 -2.76 4.64
CA ARG A 95 7.32 -2.75 6.00
C ARG A 95 8.76 -2.28 5.90
N CYS A 96 9.24 -1.49 6.88
CA CYS A 96 10.65 -1.09 6.95
C CYS A 96 11.11 -0.87 8.39
N GLU A 97 12.42 -0.70 8.58
CA GLU A 97 12.94 -0.20 9.85
C GLU A 97 12.49 1.25 10.10
N LEU A 98 12.57 1.71 11.33
CA LEU A 98 12.09 3.06 11.70
C LEU A 98 12.90 4.20 11.05
N ASP A 99 14.09 3.91 10.56
CA ASP A 99 14.92 4.86 9.81
C ASP A 99 14.67 4.84 8.29
N GLY A 100 13.75 4.01 7.83
CA GLY A 100 13.42 3.82 6.42
C GLY A 100 14.29 2.77 5.72
N SER A 101 15.24 2.16 6.39
CA SER A 101 16.06 1.08 5.83
C SER A 101 15.30 -0.25 5.75
N LYS A 102 15.85 -1.19 4.99
CA LYS A 102 15.31 -2.55 4.82
C LYS A 102 13.83 -2.57 4.44
N VAL A 103 13.49 -1.81 3.43
CA VAL A 103 12.12 -1.84 2.88
C VAL A 103 11.81 -3.25 2.38
N ASP A 104 10.65 -3.74 2.75
CA ASP A 104 10.11 -5.03 2.37
C ASP A 104 8.75 -4.79 1.69
N THR A 105 8.61 -5.19 0.42
CA THR A 105 7.36 -5.05 -0.32
C THR A 105 6.47 -6.25 -0.02
N LEU A 106 5.46 -6.06 0.81
CA LEU A 106 4.62 -7.13 1.35
C LEU A 106 3.53 -7.59 0.38
N GLY A 107 2.99 -6.67 -0.42
CA GLY A 107 1.97 -6.98 -1.40
C GLY A 107 1.83 -5.86 -2.41
N TRP A 108 1.28 -6.18 -3.57
CA TRP A 108 1.16 -5.24 -4.66
C TRP A 108 -0.09 -5.47 -5.51
N ASN A 109 -0.28 -4.59 -6.50
CA ASN A 109 -1.40 -4.64 -7.41
C ASN A 109 -2.74 -4.35 -6.71
N PHE A 110 -2.71 -3.42 -5.74
CA PHE A 110 -3.88 -2.79 -5.17
C PHE A 110 -4.29 -1.59 -6.03
N ARG A 111 -5.53 -1.12 -5.88
CA ARG A 111 -5.96 0.11 -6.55
C ARG A 111 -5.66 1.34 -5.68
N ASN A 112 -6.41 1.52 -4.65
CA ASN A 112 -6.24 2.62 -3.71
C ASN A 112 -6.40 2.10 -2.27
N ASN A 113 -5.43 1.30 -1.89
CA ASN A 113 -5.32 0.73 -0.56
C ASN A 113 -5.10 1.86 0.45
N TRP A 114 -6.16 2.20 1.18
CA TRP A 114 -6.20 3.41 1.99
C TRP A 114 -5.49 3.23 3.32
N GLU A 115 -5.95 2.32 4.15
CA GLU A 115 -5.35 2.09 5.45
C GLU A 115 -5.04 0.61 5.65
N LEU A 116 -3.94 0.36 6.33
CA LEU A 116 -3.58 -0.95 6.83
C LEU A 116 -3.52 -0.92 8.35
N CYS A 117 -3.80 -2.05 8.98
CA CYS A 117 -3.51 -2.29 10.38
C CYS A 117 -2.75 -3.60 10.56
N VAL A 118 -2.00 -3.67 11.66
CA VAL A 118 -1.21 -4.84 12.02
C VAL A 118 -1.66 -5.27 13.41
N ASP A 119 -2.12 -6.51 13.55
CA ASP A 119 -2.51 -7.06 14.84
C ASP A 119 -1.32 -7.46 15.71
N SER A 120 -1.57 -7.88 16.94
CA SER A 120 -0.52 -8.28 17.89
C SER A 120 0.27 -9.52 17.46
N PHE A 121 -0.21 -10.27 16.49
CA PHE A 121 0.46 -11.44 15.91
C PHE A 121 1.26 -11.10 14.65
N GLY A 122 1.18 -9.84 14.17
CA GLY A 122 1.82 -9.40 12.95
C GLY A 122 0.99 -9.64 11.68
N THR A 123 -0.30 -9.99 11.83
CA THR A 123 -1.19 -10.15 10.70
C THR A 123 -1.61 -8.78 10.16
N ILE A 124 -1.58 -8.62 8.85
CA ILE A 124 -1.84 -7.34 8.20
C ILE A 124 -3.20 -7.38 7.51
N TRP A 125 -4.01 -6.38 7.79
CA TRP A 125 -5.32 -6.18 7.20
C TRP A 125 -5.34 -4.83 6.49
N GLN A 126 -5.98 -4.75 5.33
CA GLN A 126 -5.96 -3.54 4.52
C GLN A 126 -7.28 -3.34 3.79
N SER A 127 -7.77 -2.12 3.82
CA SER A 127 -8.87 -1.68 2.96
C SER A 127 -8.33 -1.32 1.57
N ASP A 128 -9.11 -1.62 0.53
CA ASP A 128 -8.77 -1.24 -0.85
C ASP A 128 -10.03 -0.68 -1.51
N ASN A 129 -9.97 0.59 -1.78
CA ASN A 129 -11.07 1.39 -2.29
C ASN A 129 -11.23 1.16 -3.80
N ASP A 130 -12.47 1.16 -4.22
CA ASP A 130 -12.83 1.18 -5.62
C ASP A 130 -14.27 1.69 -5.81
N ASP A 131 -14.40 2.86 -6.40
CA ASP A 131 -15.68 3.50 -6.65
C ASP A 131 -15.99 3.70 -8.15
N ASP A 132 -15.30 2.99 -9.03
CA ASP A 132 -15.55 3.03 -10.49
C ASP A 132 -16.97 2.54 -10.87
N GLY A 133 -17.87 2.51 -9.88
CA GLY A 133 -19.26 2.08 -10.02
C GLY A 133 -19.48 0.58 -10.00
N ASN A 134 -18.43 -0.20 -9.79
CA ASN A 134 -18.47 -1.67 -9.80
C ASN A 134 -18.84 -2.30 -8.47
N LYS A 135 -18.91 -1.53 -7.37
CA LYS A 135 -19.22 -2.01 -6.01
C LYS A 135 -18.26 -3.10 -5.50
N GLY A 136 -17.00 -3.00 -5.92
CA GLY A 136 -15.97 -3.99 -5.62
C GLY A 136 -15.04 -3.64 -4.45
N VAL A 137 -15.38 -2.65 -3.64
CA VAL A 137 -14.61 -2.29 -2.44
C VAL A 137 -14.36 -3.50 -1.57
N ARG A 138 -13.13 -3.66 -1.10
CA ARG A 138 -12.70 -4.88 -0.42
C ARG A 138 -11.88 -4.62 0.84
N ILE A 139 -11.89 -5.62 1.71
CA ILE A 139 -10.93 -5.80 2.80
C ILE A 139 -10.06 -7.01 2.46
N ASN A 140 -8.78 -6.86 2.64
CA ASN A 140 -7.78 -7.89 2.36
C ASN A 140 -7.03 -8.30 3.63
N TYR A 141 -6.76 -9.58 3.74
CA TYR A 141 -5.61 -10.08 4.49
C TYR A 141 -4.39 -9.89 3.60
N VAL A 142 -3.39 -9.14 4.04
CA VAL A 142 -2.17 -8.94 3.26
C VAL A 142 -1.21 -10.08 3.52
N MET A 143 -1.19 -11.04 2.60
CA MET A 143 -0.23 -12.13 2.56
C MET A 143 1.08 -11.60 1.99
N GLU A 144 2.19 -11.89 2.66
CA GLU A 144 3.52 -11.49 2.17
C GLU A 144 3.76 -12.01 0.74
N TYR A 145 4.24 -11.13 -0.12
CA TYR A 145 4.49 -11.36 -1.54
C TYR A 145 3.24 -11.69 -2.37
N GLY A 146 2.08 -11.17 -1.95
CA GLY A 146 0.80 -11.36 -2.62
C GLY A 146 0.55 -10.37 -3.75
N ASN A 147 0.03 -10.87 -4.87
CA ASN A 147 -0.55 -10.09 -5.95
C ASN A 147 -2.06 -9.94 -5.75
N TYR A 148 -2.58 -8.70 -5.71
CA TYR A 148 -3.97 -8.41 -5.36
C TYR A 148 -4.86 -8.08 -6.57
N GLY A 149 -4.35 -8.23 -7.79
CA GLY A 149 -5.12 -8.37 -9.01
C GLY A 149 -5.89 -7.14 -9.48
N TYR A 150 -5.49 -5.92 -9.16
CA TYR A 150 -6.14 -4.74 -9.76
C TYR A 150 -5.90 -4.66 -11.26
N LYS A 151 -4.75 -5.12 -11.73
CA LYS A 151 -4.40 -5.27 -13.14
C LYS A 151 -3.98 -6.71 -13.43
N ASP A 152 -4.09 -7.12 -14.67
CA ASP A 152 -3.49 -8.36 -15.14
C ASP A 152 -1.98 -8.34 -14.93
N GLU A 153 -1.44 -9.39 -14.30
CA GLU A 153 -0.03 -9.45 -13.90
C GLU A 153 0.93 -9.44 -15.08
N ILE A 154 0.52 -10.01 -16.21
CA ILE A 154 1.39 -10.20 -17.37
C ILE A 154 1.33 -9.02 -18.31
N THR A 155 0.13 -8.54 -18.58
CA THR A 155 -0.13 -7.52 -19.62
C THR A 155 -0.35 -6.12 -19.04
N GLY A 156 -0.65 -6.01 -17.75
CA GLY A 156 -1.08 -4.76 -17.12
C GLY A 156 -2.47 -4.30 -17.54
N ALA A 157 -3.25 -5.16 -18.20
CA ALA A 157 -4.59 -4.81 -18.66
C ALA A 157 -5.56 -4.59 -17.52
N GLY A 158 -6.48 -3.65 -17.69
CA GLY A 158 -7.55 -3.40 -16.73
C GLY A 158 -8.65 -4.46 -16.77
N TRP A 159 -9.47 -4.47 -15.75
CA TRP A 159 -10.54 -5.42 -15.52
C TRP A 159 -11.58 -5.53 -16.65
N GLN A 160 -11.72 -4.49 -17.46
CA GLN A 160 -12.65 -4.46 -18.61
C GLN A 160 -12.13 -5.23 -19.82
N THR A 161 -10.84 -5.53 -19.87
CA THR A 161 -10.22 -6.23 -20.99
C THR A 161 -10.65 -7.70 -20.98
N PRO A 162 -11.26 -8.20 -22.08
CA PRO A 162 -11.66 -9.62 -22.16
C PRO A 162 -10.48 -10.56 -21.98
N ARG A 163 -10.65 -11.59 -21.14
CA ARG A 163 -9.64 -12.61 -20.87
C ARG A 163 -10.28 -13.97 -20.59
N THR A 164 -9.48 -15.02 -20.62
CA THR A 164 -9.91 -16.37 -20.25
C THR A 164 -10.32 -16.40 -18.77
N ASN A 165 -11.37 -17.13 -18.46
CA ASN A 165 -11.93 -17.29 -17.11
C ASN A 165 -12.36 -15.99 -16.43
N MET A 166 -12.60 -14.93 -17.20
CA MET A 166 -13.09 -13.68 -16.65
C MET A 166 -14.44 -13.89 -15.96
N GLU A 167 -14.57 -13.39 -14.72
CA GLU A 167 -15.81 -13.42 -13.96
C GLU A 167 -16.93 -12.64 -14.69
N GLU A 168 -18.15 -13.12 -14.61
CA GLU A 168 -19.31 -12.41 -15.17
C GLU A 168 -19.70 -11.21 -14.31
N GLU A 169 -19.64 -11.37 -12.99
CA GLU A 169 -19.96 -10.31 -12.04
C GLU A 169 -18.85 -9.27 -11.98
N ILE A 170 -19.19 -8.00 -12.18
CA ILE A 170 -18.24 -6.90 -12.21
C ILE A 170 -17.40 -6.81 -10.92
N PRO A 171 -17.95 -6.90 -9.70
CA PRO A 171 -17.14 -6.83 -8.48
C PRO A 171 -16.04 -7.90 -8.40
N LEU A 172 -16.31 -9.10 -8.88
CA LEU A 172 -15.34 -10.20 -8.91
C LEU A 172 -14.33 -10.02 -10.04
N ARG A 173 -14.81 -9.67 -11.22
CA ARG A 173 -13.99 -9.42 -12.42
C ARG A 173 -12.99 -8.30 -12.22
N HIS A 174 -13.38 -7.26 -11.47
CA HIS A 174 -12.56 -6.08 -11.23
C HIS A 174 -11.20 -6.40 -10.59
N TRP A 175 -11.15 -7.44 -9.77
CA TRP A 175 -9.95 -7.83 -9.02
C TRP A 175 -9.20 -9.01 -9.64
N HIS A 176 -9.53 -9.44 -10.84
CA HIS A 176 -8.89 -10.56 -11.52
C HIS A 176 -8.87 -11.87 -10.70
N LEU A 177 -9.91 -12.12 -9.90
CA LEU A 177 -9.91 -13.20 -8.88
C LEU A 177 -9.74 -14.61 -9.44
N ASN A 178 -10.04 -14.84 -10.72
CA ASN A 178 -9.83 -16.12 -11.39
C ASN A 178 -8.46 -16.23 -12.09
N ASP A 179 -7.65 -15.19 -12.04
CA ASP A 179 -6.34 -15.21 -12.67
C ASP A 179 -5.35 -15.96 -11.76
N PRO A 180 -4.47 -16.80 -12.31
CA PRO A 180 -3.46 -17.51 -11.52
C PRO A 180 -2.58 -16.54 -10.72
N GLY A 181 -2.32 -16.86 -9.46
CA GLY A 181 -1.44 -16.07 -8.58
C GLY A 181 -2.10 -14.87 -7.90
N VAL A 182 -3.36 -14.58 -8.20
CA VAL A 182 -4.09 -13.51 -7.50
C VAL A 182 -4.60 -13.99 -6.14
N VAL A 183 -4.29 -13.21 -5.10
CA VAL A 183 -4.78 -13.46 -3.74
C VAL A 183 -6.27 -13.09 -3.67
N PRO A 184 -7.14 -13.99 -3.18
CA PRO A 184 -8.56 -13.70 -3.07
C PRO A 184 -8.86 -12.61 -2.06
N ASN A 185 -9.94 -11.85 -2.29
CA ASN A 185 -10.45 -10.90 -1.31
C ASN A 185 -10.91 -11.63 -0.03
N LEU A 186 -10.63 -11.05 1.12
CA LEU A 186 -11.22 -11.55 2.37
C LEU A 186 -12.72 -11.24 2.42
N LEU A 187 -13.08 -10.00 2.11
CA LEU A 187 -14.45 -9.51 2.14
C LEU A 187 -14.63 -8.42 1.09
N GLN A 188 -15.72 -8.50 0.33
CA GLN A 188 -16.22 -7.39 -0.49
C GLN A 188 -17.33 -6.66 0.25
N THR A 189 -17.18 -5.34 0.40
CA THR A 189 -18.13 -4.51 1.18
C THR A 189 -19.13 -3.75 0.30
N GLY A 190 -19.00 -3.85 -1.01
CA GLY A 190 -19.87 -3.16 -1.96
C GLY A 190 -19.30 -1.83 -2.43
N GLY A 191 -20.12 -0.80 -2.54
CA GLY A 191 -19.67 0.54 -2.92
C GLY A 191 -19.12 1.33 -1.75
N GLY A 192 -18.34 2.36 -2.04
CA GLY A 192 -17.83 3.30 -1.06
C GLY A 192 -16.31 3.44 -1.05
N SER A 193 -15.81 4.09 -0.03
CA SER A 193 -14.38 4.36 0.17
C SER A 193 -14.02 4.12 1.62
N PRO A 194 -13.79 2.86 2.03
CA PRO A 194 -13.40 2.57 3.40
C PRO A 194 -12.04 3.20 3.66
N THR A 195 -11.95 4.02 4.69
CA THR A 195 -10.76 4.79 5.01
C THR A 195 -10.04 4.27 6.24
N GLY A 196 -10.77 3.86 7.27
CA GLY A 196 -10.20 3.36 8.51
C GLY A 196 -10.32 1.85 8.62
N ILE A 197 -9.28 1.19 9.14
CA ILE A 197 -9.31 -0.21 9.51
C ILE A 197 -8.54 -0.42 10.81
N LEU A 198 -9.11 -1.22 11.68
CA LEU A 198 -8.51 -1.51 12.98
C LEU A 198 -8.96 -2.89 13.46
N ILE A 199 -8.08 -3.60 14.11
CA ILE A 199 -8.39 -4.84 14.81
C ILE A 199 -8.62 -4.51 16.29
N TYR A 200 -9.79 -4.88 16.79
CA TYR A 200 -10.09 -4.81 18.21
C TYR A 200 -9.62 -6.10 18.88
N GLU A 201 -8.64 -5.98 19.76
CA GLU A 201 -8.05 -7.10 20.52
C GLU A 201 -8.37 -7.00 22.03
N GLY A 202 -9.42 -6.31 22.38
CA GLY A 202 -9.90 -6.21 23.76
C GLY A 202 -10.76 -7.42 24.17
N ASP A 203 -11.02 -7.53 25.49
CA ASP A 203 -11.90 -8.56 26.09
C ASP A 203 -13.37 -8.40 25.68
#